data_41cf63c764715ef8d363c326997ede43
#
_entry.id   41cf63c764715ef8d363c326997ede43
#
_cell.length_a   1.000
_cell.length_b   1.000
_cell.length_c   1.000
_cell.angle_alpha   90.00
_cell.angle_beta   90.00
_cell.angle_gamma   90.00
#
_symmetry.space_group_name_H-M   'P 1'
#
loop_
_entity.id
_entity.type
_entity.pdbx_description
1 polymer ?
#
loop_
_entity_poly.entity_id
_entity_poly.type
_entity_poly.pdbx_seq_one_letter_code
_entity_poly.pdbx_strand_id
1 'polypeptide(L)'
;MRTFPFYFKPKFRFMRKSYNFLASSFAVLLISFSAYAQQVTVKGSVRNQASKETVPAVSVVVKGTSQGTYTNADGQFALSVTKLPVTLVFSSIGYVDQEVSVKSIADLSIELKVNESLGQEVVVSATRTPTRLLESPVTVERLSSTALRNVAAPNFYEALGNLKGVDVHTASLTFRTVTTRGFVSSGNTRLNQLMDGMDNQAPGLNFAVGSMVGPSDLDVESVEVLSGASSALYGSGGMNGTVLINTKNPFKYQGFSYNIKQGMMHVDQKQRAAAPFYDWSFRWAKVYKNKLAIKLAASMIKGSDWEAEDYRNKAQIGILSAVVPGNRTNNSDYNGINMYGDETAANMNAFANFVQGSIRGGILGATGGALDVVSLLNAYYGAIGNPRFPTDAQRQGFYSFPFFPAPVLGAINSPQLRPLIDQMFPFYNGLKNNYFGGATVSRTGYAEQQLVDYNTLNVRFNGGIHYKFNDKLELSLNSYIGAGTTVYTGADRYSLKNLTMGQHK
;
A
#
# COMPACT_ATOMS: atom_id res chain seq x y z
N MET A 1 20.56 -53.45 62.20
CA MET A 1 19.57 -53.79 63.23
C MET A 1 18.20 -53.90 62.61
N ARG A 2 17.63 -55.10 62.65
CA ARG A 2 16.23 -55.53 62.47
C ARG A 2 15.44 -55.01 61.26
N THR A 3 15.44 -55.90 60.26
CA THR A 3 14.45 -56.05 59.17
C THR A 3 13.14 -56.65 59.72
N PHE A 4 11.99 -56.12 59.25
CA PHE A 4 10.71 -56.83 59.33
C PHE A 4 10.11 -56.89 57.94
N PRO A 5 9.74 -58.08 57.40
CA PRO A 5 9.01 -58.19 56.16
C PRO A 5 7.50 -58.32 56.43
N PHE A 6 6.71 -57.44 55.78
CA PHE A 6 5.25 -57.62 55.71
C PHE A 6 4.88 -58.41 54.46
N TYR A 7 4.41 -59.65 54.68
CA TYR A 7 3.76 -60.47 53.65
C TYR A 7 2.27 -60.08 53.53
N PHE A 8 1.82 -59.53 52.40
CA PHE A 8 0.40 -59.46 52.09
C PHE A 8 0.04 -60.55 51.09
N LYS A 9 -0.85 -61.48 51.45
CA LYS A 9 -1.50 -62.40 50.52
C LYS A 9 -2.80 -61.77 50.03
N PRO A 10 -3.02 -61.51 48.73
CA PRO A 10 -4.32 -61.15 48.26
C PRO A 10 -5.21 -62.37 48.05
N LYS A 11 -6.43 -62.31 48.64
CA LYS A 11 -7.48 -63.32 48.40
C LYS A 11 -8.16 -63.04 47.04
N PHE A 12 -7.75 -63.72 45.99
CA PHE A 12 -8.41 -63.76 44.70
C PHE A 12 -9.65 -64.67 44.77
N ARG A 13 -10.82 -64.10 45.07
CA ARG A 13 -12.09 -64.88 44.97
C ARG A 13 -13.30 -64.05 44.42
N PHE A 14 -13.11 -62.83 43.94
CA PHE A 14 -14.21 -62.02 43.47
C PHE A 14 -14.17 -61.65 41.95
N MET A 15 -13.15 -62.09 41.23
CA MET A 15 -12.95 -61.65 39.83
C MET A 15 -13.56 -62.55 38.75
N ARG A 16 -14.12 -63.70 39.09
CA ARG A 16 -14.60 -64.62 38.05
C ARG A 16 -16.01 -64.31 37.50
N LYS A 17 -16.85 -63.57 38.23
CA LYS A 17 -18.18 -63.14 37.75
C LYS A 17 -18.14 -61.87 36.98
N SER A 18 -17.23 -60.93 37.30
CA SER A 18 -17.05 -59.68 36.58
C SER A 18 -16.43 -59.84 35.18
N TYR A 19 -15.59 -60.85 34.99
CA TYR A 19 -14.95 -61.17 33.70
C TYR A 19 -15.98 -61.66 32.67
N ASN A 20 -16.95 -62.45 33.07
CA ASN A 20 -17.98 -62.96 32.17
C ASN A 20 -18.98 -61.81 31.78
N PHE A 21 -19.22 -60.85 32.66
CA PHE A 21 -20.06 -59.70 32.38
C PHE A 21 -19.36 -58.69 31.44
N LEU A 22 -18.07 -58.45 31.63
CA LEU A 22 -17.26 -57.65 30.76
C LEU A 22 -17.05 -58.30 29.38
N ALA A 23 -16.84 -59.59 29.32
CA ALA A 23 -16.70 -60.34 28.07
C ALA A 23 -18.00 -60.38 27.27
N SER A 24 -19.17 -60.52 27.93
CA SER A 24 -20.47 -60.48 27.25
C SER A 24 -20.83 -59.06 26.81
N SER A 25 -20.50 -58.02 27.58
CA SER A 25 -20.70 -56.61 27.17
C SER A 25 -19.80 -56.25 26.00
N PHE A 26 -18.56 -56.74 25.94
CA PHE A 26 -17.65 -56.53 24.83
C PHE A 26 -18.06 -57.29 23.56
N ALA A 27 -18.62 -58.48 23.69
CA ALA A 27 -19.19 -59.25 22.59
C ALA A 27 -20.45 -58.58 22.01
N VAL A 28 -21.34 -58.02 22.84
CA VAL A 28 -22.48 -57.19 22.38
C VAL A 28 -22.03 -55.90 21.72
N LEU A 29 -20.96 -55.28 22.20
CA LEU A 29 -20.38 -54.07 21.58
C LEU A 29 -19.77 -54.40 20.20
N LEU A 30 -19.12 -55.56 20.05
CA LEU A 30 -18.57 -56.03 18.77
C LEU A 30 -19.65 -56.39 17.74
N ILE A 31 -20.79 -56.91 18.17
CA ILE A 31 -21.93 -57.19 17.27
C ILE A 31 -22.61 -55.91 16.80
N SER A 32 -22.64 -54.86 17.61
CA SER A 32 -23.19 -53.56 17.22
C SER A 32 -22.36 -52.83 16.15
N PHE A 33 -21.09 -53.15 15.97
CA PHE A 33 -20.21 -52.61 14.93
C PHE A 33 -20.41 -53.27 13.56
N SER A 34 -21.17 -54.30 13.43
CA SER A 34 -21.38 -55.03 12.16
C SER A 34 -22.59 -54.54 11.35
N ALA A 35 -23.24 -53.47 11.77
CA ALA A 35 -24.26 -52.79 10.93
C ALA A 35 -23.55 -51.95 9.84
N TYR A 36 -22.91 -52.61 8.90
CA TYR A 36 -22.50 -51.97 7.64
C TYR A 36 -23.78 -51.56 6.93
N ALA A 37 -24.03 -50.23 6.86
CA ALA A 37 -25.01 -49.70 5.95
C ALA A 37 -24.65 -50.20 4.55
N GLN A 38 -25.55 -50.88 3.88
CA GLN A 38 -25.35 -51.31 2.49
C GLN A 38 -25.12 -50.06 1.63
N GLN A 39 -23.85 -49.80 1.30
CA GLN A 39 -23.50 -48.72 0.41
C GLN A 39 -23.93 -49.10 -1.00
N VAL A 40 -24.68 -48.22 -1.60
CA VAL A 40 -25.11 -48.32 -3.00
C VAL A 40 -24.09 -47.61 -3.87
N THR A 41 -23.45 -48.31 -4.80
CA THR A 41 -22.52 -47.67 -5.73
C THR A 41 -23.25 -47.20 -6.99
N VAL A 42 -23.28 -45.92 -7.21
CA VAL A 42 -23.76 -45.28 -8.45
C VAL A 42 -22.58 -45.15 -9.40
N LYS A 43 -22.76 -45.65 -10.63
CA LYS A 43 -21.77 -45.58 -11.72
C LYS A 43 -22.33 -44.84 -12.91
N GLY A 44 -21.43 -44.32 -13.76
CA GLY A 44 -21.84 -43.67 -14.98
C GLY A 44 -20.66 -43.07 -15.75
N SER A 45 -20.99 -42.41 -16.85
CA SER A 45 -20.01 -41.69 -17.67
C SER A 45 -20.50 -40.27 -17.95
N VAL A 46 -19.52 -39.38 -18.10
CA VAL A 46 -19.75 -37.97 -18.40
C VAL A 46 -19.14 -37.64 -19.76
N ARG A 47 -19.94 -36.99 -20.59
CA ARG A 47 -19.56 -36.61 -21.95
C ARG A 47 -19.90 -35.15 -22.22
N ASN A 48 -19.21 -34.56 -23.19
CA ASN A 48 -19.56 -33.26 -23.72
C ASN A 48 -20.83 -33.38 -24.58
N GLN A 49 -21.82 -32.53 -24.37
CA GLN A 49 -23.09 -32.57 -25.10
C GLN A 49 -22.91 -32.36 -26.61
N ALA A 50 -22.00 -31.48 -27.03
CA ALA A 50 -21.77 -31.10 -28.41
C ALA A 50 -20.83 -32.09 -29.16
N SER A 51 -19.63 -32.32 -28.61
CA SER A 51 -18.59 -33.15 -29.27
C SER A 51 -18.75 -34.65 -28.99
N LYS A 52 -19.57 -35.05 -27.98
CA LYS A 52 -19.73 -36.42 -27.50
C LYS A 52 -18.46 -37.05 -26.93
N GLU A 53 -17.38 -36.30 -26.83
CA GLU A 53 -16.14 -36.73 -26.20
C GLU A 53 -16.30 -36.93 -24.71
N THR A 54 -15.53 -37.82 -24.13
CA THR A 54 -15.51 -38.07 -22.70
C THR A 54 -14.87 -36.87 -21.95
N VAL A 55 -15.41 -36.51 -20.78
CA VAL A 55 -14.90 -35.41 -19.97
C VAL A 55 -14.23 -35.98 -18.72
N PRO A 56 -12.89 -35.95 -18.63
CA PRO A 56 -12.15 -36.37 -17.43
C PRO A 56 -12.20 -35.30 -16.33
N ALA A 57 -11.87 -35.71 -15.10
CA ALA A 57 -11.75 -34.84 -13.94
C ALA A 57 -13.00 -34.02 -13.59
N VAL A 58 -14.20 -34.50 -13.98
CA VAL A 58 -15.46 -33.91 -13.54
C VAL A 58 -15.68 -34.23 -12.05
N SER A 59 -15.91 -33.23 -11.23
CA SER A 59 -16.31 -33.40 -9.85
C SER A 59 -17.76 -33.89 -9.77
N VAL A 60 -17.99 -35.00 -9.09
CA VAL A 60 -19.30 -35.62 -8.85
C VAL A 60 -19.53 -35.66 -7.37
N VAL A 61 -20.43 -34.81 -6.84
CA VAL A 61 -20.66 -34.63 -5.40
C VAL A 61 -22.11 -34.84 -5.05
N VAL A 62 -22.36 -35.46 -3.91
CA VAL A 62 -23.72 -35.55 -3.34
C VAL A 62 -24.14 -34.18 -2.82
N LYS A 63 -25.24 -33.66 -3.35
CA LYS A 63 -25.75 -32.32 -2.99
C LYS A 63 -25.91 -32.16 -1.49
N GLY A 64 -25.27 -31.08 -0.94
CA GLY A 64 -25.34 -30.76 0.48
C GLY A 64 -24.41 -31.56 1.39
N THR A 65 -23.46 -32.33 0.82
CA THR A 65 -22.48 -33.12 1.58
C THR A 65 -21.06 -32.89 1.00
N SER A 66 -20.06 -33.37 1.71
CA SER A 66 -18.67 -33.43 1.22
C SER A 66 -18.32 -34.75 0.49
N GLN A 67 -19.30 -35.66 0.33
CA GLN A 67 -19.10 -36.95 -0.29
C GLN A 67 -19.09 -36.83 -1.82
N GLY A 68 -17.98 -37.19 -2.47
CA GLY A 68 -17.85 -37.06 -3.92
C GLY A 68 -16.73 -37.91 -4.50
N THR A 69 -16.62 -37.90 -5.82
CA THR A 69 -15.59 -38.53 -6.61
C THR A 69 -15.28 -37.69 -7.85
N TYR A 70 -14.29 -38.12 -8.66
CA TYR A 70 -13.97 -37.51 -9.95
C TYR A 70 -14.08 -38.54 -11.08
N THR A 71 -14.36 -38.07 -12.29
CA THR A 71 -14.29 -38.93 -13.45
C THR A 71 -12.83 -39.25 -13.81
N ASN A 72 -12.59 -40.49 -14.25
CA ASN A 72 -11.28 -40.94 -14.76
C ASN A 72 -11.00 -40.39 -16.17
N ALA A 73 -9.89 -40.84 -16.81
CA ALA A 73 -9.50 -40.41 -18.16
C ALA A 73 -10.55 -40.74 -19.22
N ASP A 74 -11.34 -41.81 -19.04
CA ASP A 74 -12.42 -42.23 -19.92
C ASP A 74 -13.77 -41.57 -19.60
N GLY A 75 -13.76 -40.58 -18.71
CA GLY A 75 -14.97 -39.89 -18.26
C GLY A 75 -15.90 -40.72 -17.37
N GLN A 76 -15.45 -41.86 -16.83
CA GLN A 76 -16.25 -42.74 -15.98
C GLN A 76 -16.09 -42.41 -14.51
N PHE A 77 -17.15 -42.56 -13.72
CA PHE A 77 -17.14 -42.38 -12.26
C PHE A 77 -17.84 -43.53 -11.56
N ALA A 78 -17.46 -43.73 -10.30
CA ALA A 78 -18.12 -44.60 -9.35
C ALA A 78 -18.17 -43.92 -7.98
N LEU A 79 -19.37 -43.73 -7.43
CA LEU A 79 -19.60 -43.06 -6.15
C LEU A 79 -20.45 -43.94 -5.25
N SER A 80 -19.95 -44.30 -4.11
CA SER A 80 -20.70 -45.03 -3.10
C SER A 80 -21.54 -44.08 -2.26
N VAL A 81 -22.85 -44.26 -2.23
CA VAL A 81 -23.81 -43.47 -1.47
C VAL A 81 -24.55 -44.30 -0.44
N THR A 82 -25.01 -43.72 0.64
CA THR A 82 -25.63 -44.42 1.77
C THR A 82 -27.07 -44.86 1.48
N LYS A 83 -27.80 -44.12 0.63
CA LYS A 83 -29.19 -44.42 0.24
C LYS A 83 -29.59 -43.72 -1.05
N LEU A 84 -30.60 -44.26 -1.71
CA LEU A 84 -31.32 -43.60 -2.82
C LEU A 84 -32.72 -43.17 -2.32
N PRO A 85 -33.34 -42.12 -2.90
CA PRO A 85 -32.84 -41.27 -3.97
C PRO A 85 -31.78 -40.25 -3.50
N VAL A 86 -30.83 -39.90 -4.40
CA VAL A 86 -29.78 -38.92 -4.14
C VAL A 86 -29.66 -37.95 -5.31
N THR A 87 -29.40 -36.68 -5.02
CA THR A 87 -29.08 -35.70 -6.07
C THR A 87 -27.58 -35.53 -6.17
N LEU A 88 -27.02 -35.81 -7.35
CA LEU A 88 -25.62 -35.60 -7.66
C LEU A 88 -25.46 -34.29 -8.39
N VAL A 89 -24.41 -33.56 -8.05
CA VAL A 89 -23.97 -32.33 -8.71
C VAL A 89 -22.70 -32.65 -9.51
N PHE A 90 -22.75 -32.41 -10.80
CA PHE A 90 -21.64 -32.57 -11.73
C PHE A 90 -21.09 -31.20 -12.03
N SER A 91 -19.81 -30.96 -11.75
CA SER A 91 -19.14 -29.68 -12.03
C SER A 91 -17.76 -29.91 -12.64
N SER A 92 -17.42 -29.11 -13.65
CA SER A 92 -16.11 -29.12 -14.30
C SER A 92 -15.80 -27.75 -14.90
N ILE A 93 -14.53 -27.38 -14.91
CA ILE A 93 -14.08 -26.12 -15.54
C ILE A 93 -14.43 -26.17 -17.03
N GLY A 94 -15.14 -25.15 -17.51
CA GLY A 94 -15.58 -25.08 -18.90
C GLY A 94 -16.99 -25.61 -19.18
N TYR A 95 -17.67 -26.12 -18.18
CA TYR A 95 -19.01 -26.67 -18.31
C TYR A 95 -20.01 -26.02 -17.33
N VAL A 96 -21.29 -26.08 -17.69
CA VAL A 96 -22.37 -25.65 -16.81
C VAL A 96 -22.63 -26.75 -15.78
N ASP A 97 -22.71 -26.38 -14.50
CA ASP A 97 -23.02 -27.33 -13.43
C ASP A 97 -24.40 -27.96 -13.68
N GLN A 98 -24.47 -29.27 -13.51
CA GLN A 98 -25.69 -30.04 -13.74
C GLN A 98 -26.06 -30.85 -12.50
N GLU A 99 -27.33 -30.73 -12.08
CA GLU A 99 -27.89 -31.54 -10.99
C GLU A 99 -28.72 -32.69 -11.54
N VAL A 100 -28.47 -33.91 -11.07
CA VAL A 100 -29.19 -35.11 -11.51
C VAL A 100 -29.70 -35.90 -10.32
N SER A 101 -31.01 -36.14 -10.27
CA SER A 101 -31.64 -36.98 -9.23
C SER A 101 -31.58 -38.44 -9.61
N VAL A 102 -30.83 -39.23 -8.84
CA VAL A 102 -30.65 -40.67 -9.04
C VAL A 102 -31.64 -41.43 -8.17
N LYS A 103 -32.60 -42.12 -8.77
CA LYS A 103 -33.66 -42.86 -8.06
C LYS A 103 -33.43 -44.38 -7.99
N SER A 104 -32.62 -44.92 -8.90
CA SER A 104 -32.34 -46.36 -8.98
C SER A 104 -30.89 -46.61 -9.41
N ILE A 105 -30.39 -47.82 -9.19
CA ILE A 105 -29.07 -48.27 -9.60
C ILE A 105 -29.12 -48.55 -11.11
N ALA A 106 -28.68 -47.58 -11.91
CA ALA A 106 -28.51 -47.72 -13.37
C ALA A 106 -27.23 -46.96 -13.74
N ASP A 107 -26.57 -47.38 -14.81
CA ASP A 107 -25.43 -46.62 -15.34
C ASP A 107 -25.93 -45.28 -15.89
N LEU A 108 -25.40 -44.21 -15.32
CA LEU A 108 -25.77 -42.86 -15.70
C LEU A 108 -24.95 -42.38 -16.89
N SER A 109 -25.63 -41.85 -17.89
CA SER A 109 -24.99 -41.12 -18.98
C SER A 109 -25.31 -39.63 -18.83
N ILE A 110 -24.30 -38.85 -18.49
CA ILE A 110 -24.45 -37.41 -18.22
C ILE A 110 -23.80 -36.65 -19.37
N GLU A 111 -24.54 -35.73 -19.95
CA GLU A 111 -24.06 -34.84 -21.01
C GLU A 111 -23.91 -33.42 -20.46
N LEU A 112 -22.68 -32.97 -20.26
CA LEU A 112 -22.40 -31.61 -19.79
C LEU A 112 -22.41 -30.64 -20.97
N LYS A 113 -23.13 -29.55 -20.79
CA LYS A 113 -23.15 -28.44 -21.74
C LYS A 113 -21.91 -27.57 -21.50
N VAL A 114 -21.19 -27.23 -22.54
CA VAL A 114 -20.08 -26.28 -22.48
C VAL A 114 -20.62 -24.94 -21.96
N ASN A 115 -19.94 -24.38 -20.98
CA ASN A 115 -20.26 -23.05 -20.52
C ASN A 115 -19.66 -22.02 -21.49
N GLU A 116 -20.46 -21.61 -22.45
CA GLU A 116 -20.08 -20.64 -23.49
C GLU A 116 -19.67 -19.29 -22.91
N SER A 117 -20.04 -18.99 -21.65
CA SER A 117 -19.66 -17.76 -20.99
C SER A 117 -18.21 -17.74 -20.47
N LEU A 118 -17.50 -18.87 -20.42
CA LEU A 118 -16.08 -18.92 -20.04
C LEU A 118 -15.14 -18.37 -21.11
N GLY A 119 -15.58 -18.26 -22.35
CA GLY A 119 -14.83 -17.64 -23.46
C GLY A 119 -15.19 -16.19 -23.75
N GLN A 120 -16.16 -15.62 -23.02
CA GLN A 120 -16.69 -14.27 -23.25
C GLN A 120 -16.52 -13.41 -22.04
N GLU A 121 -15.29 -12.97 -21.81
CA GLU A 121 -15.01 -11.99 -20.79
C GLU A 121 -15.66 -10.66 -21.20
N VAL A 122 -16.58 -10.18 -20.34
CA VAL A 122 -17.32 -8.93 -20.56
C VAL A 122 -16.62 -7.80 -19.80
N VAL A 123 -16.42 -6.70 -20.48
CA VAL A 123 -15.88 -5.45 -19.92
C VAL A 123 -16.89 -4.32 -20.04
N VAL A 124 -16.85 -3.38 -19.14
CA VAL A 124 -17.73 -2.21 -19.12
C VAL A 124 -16.95 -0.93 -19.40
N SER A 125 -15.65 -0.97 -19.23
CA SER A 125 -14.77 0.20 -19.28
C SER A 125 -14.71 0.89 -20.63
N ALA A 126 -14.77 0.14 -21.72
CA ALA A 126 -14.58 0.71 -23.06
C ALA A 126 -15.74 1.57 -23.57
N THR A 127 -16.97 1.23 -23.18
CA THR A 127 -18.19 1.84 -23.73
C THR A 127 -19.20 2.27 -22.66
N ARG A 128 -18.90 2.06 -21.37
CA ARG A 128 -19.81 2.17 -20.22
C ARG A 128 -21.02 1.24 -20.27
N THR A 129 -21.05 0.34 -21.23
CA THR A 129 -22.04 -0.73 -21.35
C THR A 129 -21.32 -2.07 -21.40
N PRO A 130 -21.95 -3.17 -20.92
CA PRO A 130 -21.34 -4.49 -21.00
C PRO A 130 -21.11 -4.88 -22.47
N THR A 131 -19.82 -5.00 -22.84
CA THR A 131 -19.39 -5.45 -24.17
C THR A 131 -18.39 -6.59 -24.02
N ARG A 132 -18.30 -7.45 -25.04
CA ARG A 132 -17.29 -8.50 -25.03
C ARG A 132 -15.91 -7.89 -25.16
N LEU A 133 -14.92 -8.42 -24.42
CA LEU A 133 -13.55 -7.92 -24.45
C LEU A 133 -12.98 -7.83 -25.86
N LEU A 134 -13.24 -8.84 -26.68
CA LEU A 134 -12.79 -8.90 -28.08
C LEU A 134 -13.55 -7.93 -29.04
N GLU A 135 -14.71 -7.43 -28.65
CA GLU A 135 -15.51 -6.46 -29.39
C GLU A 135 -15.24 -5.03 -28.95
N SER A 136 -14.37 -4.84 -27.93
CA SER A 136 -14.02 -3.54 -27.40
C SER A 136 -13.28 -2.69 -28.44
N PRO A 137 -13.69 -1.44 -28.68
CA PRO A 137 -13.02 -0.55 -29.62
C PRO A 137 -11.65 -0.07 -29.15
N VAL A 138 -11.32 -0.28 -27.86
CA VAL A 138 -10.05 0.09 -27.22
C VAL A 138 -9.47 -1.10 -26.47
N THR A 139 -8.16 -1.09 -26.30
CA THR A 139 -7.48 -2.12 -25.51
C THR A 139 -7.86 -2.01 -24.05
N VAL A 140 -8.46 -3.06 -23.51
CA VAL A 140 -8.79 -3.21 -22.09
C VAL A 140 -8.07 -4.43 -21.55
N GLU A 141 -7.30 -4.24 -20.52
CA GLU A 141 -6.75 -5.33 -19.72
C GLU A 141 -7.67 -5.56 -18.52
N ARG A 142 -7.99 -6.82 -18.22
CA ARG A 142 -8.91 -7.16 -17.13
C ARG A 142 -8.32 -8.20 -16.21
N LEU A 143 -8.46 -7.96 -14.91
CA LEU A 143 -8.11 -8.89 -13.85
C LEU A 143 -9.38 -9.29 -13.09
N SER A 144 -9.83 -10.52 -13.30
CA SER A 144 -11.03 -11.05 -12.64
C SER A 144 -10.75 -11.48 -11.20
N SER A 145 -11.79 -11.65 -10.37
CA SER A 145 -11.66 -12.15 -9.00
C SER A 145 -11.03 -13.55 -8.91
N THR A 146 -11.17 -14.36 -9.95
CA THR A 146 -10.53 -15.68 -10.06
C THR A 146 -9.05 -15.52 -10.35
N ALA A 147 -8.69 -14.65 -11.30
CA ALA A 147 -7.30 -14.35 -11.61
C ALA A 147 -6.60 -13.75 -10.38
N LEU A 148 -7.24 -12.81 -9.68
CA LEU A 148 -6.71 -12.22 -8.44
C LEU A 148 -6.36 -13.25 -7.35
N ARG A 149 -7.15 -14.31 -7.23
CA ARG A 149 -6.88 -15.38 -6.26
C ARG A 149 -5.69 -16.27 -6.64
N ASN A 150 -5.41 -16.38 -7.93
CA ASN A 150 -4.37 -17.26 -8.46
C ASN A 150 -3.03 -16.55 -8.67
N VAL A 151 -2.99 -15.22 -8.58
CA VAL A 151 -1.75 -14.45 -8.72
C VAL A 151 -1.03 -14.42 -7.37
N ALA A 152 0.26 -14.71 -7.39
CA ALA A 152 1.14 -14.63 -6.21
C ALA A 152 1.54 -13.16 -5.93
N ALA A 153 0.56 -12.28 -5.73
CA ALA A 153 0.78 -10.88 -5.41
C ALA A 153 0.23 -10.57 -4.00
N PRO A 154 0.89 -9.71 -3.21
CA PRO A 154 0.42 -9.35 -1.87
C PRO A 154 -0.95 -8.68 -1.87
N ASN A 155 -1.27 -7.90 -2.91
CA ASN A 155 -2.54 -7.22 -3.09
C ASN A 155 -2.89 -7.05 -4.57
N PHE A 156 -4.13 -6.65 -4.86
CA PHE A 156 -4.59 -6.51 -6.24
C PHE A 156 -3.88 -5.39 -7.02
N TYR A 157 -3.39 -4.32 -6.38
CA TYR A 157 -2.61 -3.29 -7.06
C TYR A 157 -1.31 -3.84 -7.64
N GLU A 158 -0.63 -4.68 -6.89
CA GLU A 158 0.62 -5.30 -7.34
C GLU A 158 0.37 -6.33 -8.44
N ALA A 159 -0.78 -7.02 -8.34
CA ALA A 159 -1.24 -7.92 -9.38
C ALA A 159 -1.47 -7.23 -10.73
N LEU A 160 -1.81 -5.93 -10.75
CA LEU A 160 -1.96 -5.14 -11.98
C LEU A 160 -0.66 -5.01 -12.78
N GLY A 161 0.49 -5.08 -12.11
CA GLY A 161 1.80 -5.07 -12.79
C GLY A 161 2.04 -6.28 -13.69
N ASN A 162 1.23 -7.34 -13.57
CA ASN A 162 1.27 -8.50 -14.49
C ASN A 162 0.47 -8.28 -15.77
N LEU A 163 -0.31 -7.20 -15.85
CA LEU A 163 -1.08 -6.87 -17.05
C LEU A 163 -0.18 -6.21 -18.10
N LYS A 164 -0.51 -6.43 -19.36
CA LYS A 164 0.28 -5.92 -20.48
C LYS A 164 0.26 -4.40 -20.54
N GLY A 165 1.46 -3.80 -20.55
CA GLY A 165 1.63 -2.34 -20.64
C GLY A 165 1.20 -1.58 -19.40
N VAL A 166 1.12 -2.24 -18.24
CA VAL A 166 0.85 -1.66 -16.94
C VAL A 166 2.11 -1.73 -16.08
N ASP A 167 2.50 -0.61 -15.53
CA ASP A 167 3.61 -0.49 -14.59
C ASP A 167 3.07 -0.10 -13.21
N VAL A 168 3.68 -0.61 -12.15
CA VAL A 168 3.31 -0.30 -10.77
C VAL A 168 4.52 0.23 -10.02
N HIS A 169 4.42 1.47 -9.57
CA HIS A 169 5.42 2.07 -8.69
C HIS A 169 5.02 1.87 -7.23
N THR A 170 5.95 1.34 -6.44
CA THR A 170 5.76 1.12 -5.01
C THR A 170 6.34 2.27 -4.22
N ALA A 171 5.49 3.14 -3.70
CA ALA A 171 5.90 4.29 -2.89
C ALA A 171 6.00 3.96 -1.39
N SER A 172 5.26 2.95 -0.94
CA SER A 172 5.30 2.42 0.43
C SER A 172 4.56 1.08 0.51
N LEU A 173 4.45 0.53 1.70
CA LEU A 173 3.68 -0.68 1.96
C LEU A 173 2.21 -0.57 1.52
N THR A 174 1.61 0.61 1.67
CA THR A 174 0.19 0.86 1.35
C THR A 174 -0.03 1.71 0.11
N PHE A 175 0.98 2.40 -0.40
CA PHE A 175 0.85 3.20 -1.60
C PHE A 175 1.46 2.51 -2.81
N ARG A 176 0.61 2.24 -3.78
CA ARG A 176 0.96 1.74 -5.11
C ARG A 176 0.39 2.67 -6.16
N THR A 177 1.22 3.17 -7.03
CA THR A 177 0.80 4.01 -8.15
C THR A 177 0.84 3.20 -9.42
N VAL A 178 -0.31 3.08 -10.07
CA VAL A 178 -0.45 2.41 -11.37
C VAL A 178 -0.19 3.42 -12.48
N THR A 179 0.54 3.01 -13.48
CA THR A 179 0.76 3.78 -14.71
C THR A 179 0.64 2.88 -15.93
N THR A 180 0.46 3.47 -17.09
CA THR A 180 0.39 2.70 -18.34
C THR A 180 1.35 3.27 -19.38
N ARG A 181 1.81 2.44 -20.29
CA ARG A 181 2.61 2.80 -21.47
C ARG A 181 3.92 3.53 -21.12
N GLY A 182 4.57 3.17 -20.00
CA GLY A 182 5.87 3.71 -19.62
C GLY A 182 5.86 5.14 -19.05
N PHE A 183 4.69 5.75 -18.80
CA PHE A 183 4.62 7.04 -18.13
C PHE A 183 4.77 6.91 -16.61
N VAL A 184 5.85 6.28 -16.18
CA VAL A 184 6.13 5.99 -14.78
C VAL A 184 6.30 7.29 -13.97
N SER A 185 5.53 7.42 -12.90
CA SER A 185 5.60 8.54 -11.97
C SER A 185 5.17 8.10 -10.58
N SER A 186 5.80 8.61 -9.55
CA SER A 186 5.42 8.34 -8.16
C SER A 186 4.02 8.87 -7.81
N GLY A 187 3.64 10.03 -8.36
CA GLY A 187 2.31 10.63 -8.22
C GLY A 187 1.68 10.84 -9.58
N ASN A 188 1.02 9.81 -10.14
CA ASN A 188 0.43 9.92 -11.48
C ASN A 188 -0.90 10.67 -11.44
N THR A 189 -0.87 11.95 -11.79
CA THR A 189 -2.06 12.81 -11.88
C THR A 189 -2.78 12.72 -13.24
N ARG A 190 -2.29 11.87 -14.15
CA ARG A 190 -2.80 11.73 -15.52
C ARG A 190 -3.50 10.40 -15.77
N LEU A 191 -3.71 9.61 -14.72
CA LEU A 191 -4.41 8.34 -14.77
C LEU A 191 -5.57 8.39 -13.78
N ASN A 192 -6.79 8.21 -14.28
CA ASN A 192 -7.97 8.12 -13.42
C ASN A 192 -8.03 6.78 -12.71
N GLN A 193 -8.44 6.80 -11.46
CA GLN A 193 -8.76 5.60 -10.72
C GLN A 193 -10.18 5.72 -10.18
N LEU A 194 -11.08 4.89 -10.67
CA LEU A 194 -12.48 4.88 -10.29
C LEU A 194 -12.82 3.60 -9.53
N MET A 195 -13.58 3.73 -8.47
CA MET A 195 -14.05 2.65 -7.63
C MET A 195 -15.56 2.66 -7.58
N ASP A 196 -16.20 1.64 -8.15
CA ASP A 196 -17.64 1.61 -8.39
C ASP A 196 -18.18 2.91 -9.05
N GLY A 197 -17.35 3.54 -9.90
CA GLY A 197 -17.65 4.79 -10.56
C GLY A 197 -17.42 6.07 -9.74
N MET A 198 -16.87 5.96 -8.54
CA MET A 198 -16.38 7.11 -7.74
C MET A 198 -14.91 7.34 -7.99
N ASP A 199 -14.50 8.60 -8.01
CA ASP A 199 -13.09 8.98 -8.13
C ASP A 199 -12.34 8.64 -6.83
N ASN A 200 -11.28 7.82 -6.94
CA ASN A 200 -10.42 7.41 -5.84
C ASN A 200 -9.08 8.18 -5.85
N GLN A 201 -9.16 9.46 -6.07
CA GLN A 201 -8.01 10.36 -6.05
C GLN A 201 -8.05 11.29 -4.84
N ALA A 202 -6.88 11.76 -4.41
CA ALA A 202 -6.78 12.73 -3.33
C ALA A 202 -7.38 14.08 -3.77
N PRO A 203 -8.37 14.63 -3.05
CA PRO A 203 -8.98 15.90 -3.39
C PRO A 203 -7.95 17.02 -3.51
N GLY A 204 -7.99 17.77 -4.61
CA GLY A 204 -7.08 18.88 -4.88
C GLY A 204 -5.67 18.50 -5.32
N LEU A 205 -5.21 17.27 -5.06
CA LEU A 205 -3.88 16.77 -5.45
C LEU A 205 -3.94 15.86 -6.68
N ASN A 206 -5.10 15.30 -6.97
CA ASN A 206 -5.42 14.49 -8.16
C ASN A 206 -4.48 13.29 -8.41
N PHE A 207 -3.92 12.69 -7.36
CA PHE A 207 -3.20 11.42 -7.47
C PHE A 207 -3.97 10.32 -6.72
N ALA A 208 -3.84 9.09 -7.20
CA ALA A 208 -4.52 7.95 -6.60
C ALA A 208 -4.02 7.68 -5.17
N VAL A 209 -4.96 7.55 -4.23
CA VAL A 209 -4.64 7.29 -2.80
C VAL A 209 -4.24 5.84 -2.53
N GLY A 210 -4.04 5.05 -3.58
CA GLY A 210 -3.60 3.67 -3.49
C GLY A 210 -4.56 2.80 -2.68
N SER A 211 -4.01 1.97 -1.81
CA SER A 211 -4.78 1.07 -0.95
C SER A 211 -5.19 1.69 0.39
N MET A 212 -5.01 3.00 0.59
CA MET A 212 -5.43 3.67 1.84
C MET A 212 -6.95 3.71 1.99
N VAL A 213 -7.67 3.89 0.90
CA VAL A 213 -9.15 3.87 0.84
C VAL A 213 -9.57 2.90 -0.25
N GLY A 214 -10.65 2.19 -0.04
CA GLY A 214 -11.21 1.30 -1.05
C GLY A 214 -11.40 -0.13 -0.60
N PRO A 215 -11.80 -1.02 -1.51
CA PRO A 215 -12.11 -2.40 -1.17
C PRO A 215 -10.83 -3.17 -0.80
N SER A 216 -11.02 -4.18 0.03
CA SER A 216 -10.03 -5.24 0.19
C SER A 216 -10.08 -6.19 -1.01
N ASP A 217 -9.02 -6.97 -1.22
CA ASP A 217 -8.96 -8.00 -2.27
C ASP A 217 -10.17 -8.95 -2.25
N LEU A 218 -10.74 -9.18 -1.05
CA LEU A 218 -11.92 -10.03 -0.90
C LEU A 218 -13.19 -9.45 -1.53
N ASP A 219 -13.32 -8.12 -1.57
CA ASP A 219 -14.51 -7.45 -2.11
C ASP A 219 -14.34 -6.99 -3.56
N VAL A 220 -13.17 -7.19 -4.17
CA VAL A 220 -12.96 -6.89 -5.60
C VAL A 220 -13.54 -8.01 -6.46
N GLU A 221 -14.41 -7.66 -7.42
CA GLU A 221 -14.94 -8.56 -8.46
C GLU A 221 -14.03 -8.54 -9.69
N SER A 222 -13.67 -7.35 -10.16
CA SER A 222 -12.75 -7.17 -11.29
C SER A 222 -12.05 -5.82 -11.22
N VAL A 223 -10.87 -5.78 -11.82
CA VAL A 223 -10.18 -4.52 -12.13
C VAL A 223 -9.98 -4.46 -13.64
N GLU A 224 -10.39 -3.36 -14.24
CA GLU A 224 -10.25 -3.12 -15.68
C GLU A 224 -9.32 -1.93 -15.89
N VAL A 225 -8.35 -2.07 -16.79
CA VAL A 225 -7.38 -1.02 -17.11
C VAL A 225 -7.53 -0.64 -18.57
N LEU A 226 -7.99 0.57 -18.81
CA LEU A 226 -7.95 1.21 -20.12
C LEU A 226 -6.63 1.94 -20.27
N SER A 227 -5.81 1.46 -21.19
CA SER A 227 -4.53 2.11 -21.49
C SER A 227 -4.70 3.21 -22.53
N GLY A 228 -4.24 4.43 -22.21
CA GLY A 228 -4.29 5.58 -23.11
C GLY A 228 -5.43 6.54 -22.79
N ALA A 229 -5.70 7.47 -23.72
CA ALA A 229 -6.66 8.54 -23.51
C ALA A 229 -8.09 8.00 -23.38
N SER A 230 -8.70 8.22 -22.24
CA SER A 230 -10.07 7.82 -21.90
C SER A 230 -10.91 9.00 -21.36
N SER A 231 -10.40 10.22 -21.53
CA SER A 231 -11.00 11.45 -20.98
C SER A 231 -12.43 11.70 -21.43
N ALA A 232 -12.78 11.30 -22.65
CA ALA A 232 -14.15 11.45 -23.16
C ALA A 232 -15.19 10.67 -22.36
N LEU A 233 -14.80 9.55 -21.73
CA LEU A 233 -15.69 8.69 -20.94
C LEU A 233 -15.55 8.93 -19.43
N TYR A 234 -14.35 9.27 -18.96
CA TYR A 234 -13.99 9.24 -17.55
C TYR A 234 -13.41 10.55 -17.00
N GLY A 235 -13.45 11.63 -17.77
CA GLY A 235 -13.03 12.96 -17.35
C GLY A 235 -11.54 13.26 -17.58
N SER A 236 -11.13 14.48 -17.25
CA SER A 236 -9.86 15.10 -17.65
C SER A 236 -8.60 14.39 -17.17
N GLY A 237 -8.64 13.66 -16.07
CA GLY A 237 -7.50 12.90 -15.55
C GLY A 237 -7.11 11.67 -16.38
N GLY A 238 -8.00 11.17 -17.26
CA GLY A 238 -7.79 9.96 -18.06
C GLY A 238 -6.90 10.16 -19.29
N MET A 239 -5.75 10.81 -19.15
CA MET A 239 -4.81 11.05 -20.27
C MET A 239 -3.94 9.81 -20.55
N ASN A 240 -3.41 9.18 -19.51
CA ASN A 240 -2.57 7.98 -19.62
C ASN A 240 -3.38 6.70 -19.53
N GLY A 241 -4.58 6.77 -18.98
CA GLY A 241 -5.47 5.63 -18.80
C GLY A 241 -6.48 5.83 -17.70
N THR A 242 -7.31 4.82 -17.53
CA THR A 242 -8.27 4.73 -16.41
C THR A 242 -8.25 3.32 -15.83
N VAL A 243 -8.18 3.24 -14.52
CA VAL A 243 -8.36 2.01 -13.76
C VAL A 243 -9.76 2.01 -13.15
N LEU A 244 -10.54 0.99 -13.47
CA LEU A 244 -11.87 0.78 -12.88
C LEU A 244 -11.83 -0.41 -11.94
N ILE A 245 -12.14 -0.18 -10.69
CA ILE A 245 -12.23 -1.21 -9.66
C ILE A 245 -13.71 -1.44 -9.39
N ASN A 246 -14.17 -2.64 -9.70
CA ASN A 246 -15.55 -3.04 -9.48
C ASN A 246 -15.61 -3.97 -8.26
N THR A 247 -16.49 -3.66 -7.32
CA THR A 247 -16.66 -4.48 -6.12
C THR A 247 -17.73 -5.55 -6.31
N LYS A 248 -17.65 -6.60 -5.52
CA LYS A 248 -18.58 -7.73 -5.56
C LYS A 248 -20.00 -7.30 -5.24
N ASN A 249 -20.93 -7.54 -6.16
CA ASN A 249 -22.35 -7.30 -5.96
C ASN A 249 -22.89 -8.26 -4.89
N PRO A 250 -23.54 -7.76 -3.81
CA PRO A 250 -24.02 -8.59 -2.72
C PRO A 250 -25.16 -9.56 -3.11
N PHE A 251 -25.90 -9.30 -4.18
CA PHE A 251 -26.91 -10.23 -4.68
C PHE A 251 -26.26 -11.50 -5.27
N LYS A 252 -25.09 -11.34 -5.91
CA LYS A 252 -24.37 -12.45 -6.55
C LYS A 252 -23.42 -13.16 -5.58
N TYR A 253 -22.79 -12.40 -4.69
CA TYR A 253 -21.75 -12.90 -3.77
C TYR A 253 -22.19 -12.75 -2.32
N GLN A 254 -22.92 -13.73 -1.82
CA GLN A 254 -23.41 -13.79 -0.44
C GLN A 254 -22.47 -14.60 0.46
N GLY A 255 -22.70 -14.49 1.77
CA GLY A 255 -21.97 -15.25 2.79
C GLY A 255 -20.84 -14.47 3.44
N PHE A 256 -20.06 -15.18 4.25
CA PHE A 256 -18.90 -14.67 4.96
C PHE A 256 -17.61 -15.17 4.31
N SER A 257 -16.64 -14.27 4.15
CA SER A 257 -15.31 -14.59 3.64
C SER A 257 -14.27 -13.86 4.48
N TYR A 258 -13.13 -14.47 4.67
CA TYR A 258 -12.00 -13.85 5.36
C TYR A 258 -10.69 -14.22 4.67
N ASN A 259 -9.69 -13.36 4.85
CA ASN A 259 -8.31 -13.59 4.44
C ASN A 259 -7.39 -13.07 5.54
N ILE A 260 -6.52 -13.92 6.04
CA ILE A 260 -5.56 -13.59 7.10
C ILE A 260 -4.17 -13.92 6.57
N LYS A 261 -3.38 -12.87 6.35
CA LYS A 261 -1.96 -12.98 5.99
C LYS A 261 -1.13 -12.48 7.15
N GLN A 262 -0.14 -13.26 7.54
CA GLN A 262 0.82 -12.91 8.59
C GLN A 262 2.21 -13.24 8.12
N GLY A 263 3.18 -12.42 8.49
CA GLY A 263 4.56 -12.62 8.10
C GLY A 263 5.52 -11.77 8.91
N MET A 264 6.77 -11.79 8.49
CA MET A 264 7.86 -10.97 9.03
C MET A 264 8.43 -10.12 7.91
N MET A 265 8.67 -8.86 8.20
CA MET A 265 9.36 -7.90 7.34
C MET A 265 10.80 -7.71 7.82
N HIS A 266 11.68 -7.23 6.96
CA HIS A 266 13.09 -6.92 7.28
C HIS A 266 13.84 -8.11 7.89
N VAL A 267 13.62 -9.32 7.37
CA VAL A 267 14.18 -10.57 7.91
C VAL A 267 15.71 -10.58 7.83
N ASP A 268 16.29 -9.92 6.84
CA ASP A 268 17.74 -9.77 6.67
C ASP A 268 18.37 -8.74 7.63
N GLN A 269 17.56 -7.96 8.32
CA GLN A 269 17.96 -6.96 9.32
C GLN A 269 19.02 -5.94 8.86
N LYS A 270 19.19 -5.77 7.54
CA LYS A 270 20.23 -4.87 6.98
C LYS A 270 19.91 -3.40 7.20
N GLN A 271 18.66 -3.02 7.02
CA GLN A 271 18.20 -1.62 7.12
C GLN A 271 17.44 -1.36 8.41
N ARG A 272 16.72 -2.38 8.88
CA ARG A 272 15.85 -2.25 10.03
C ARG A 272 15.72 -3.58 10.77
N ALA A 273 15.39 -3.55 12.05
CA ALA A 273 15.06 -4.74 12.83
C ALA A 273 13.85 -5.48 12.24
N ALA A 274 13.88 -6.79 12.28
CA ALA A 274 12.76 -7.63 11.85
C ALA A 274 11.47 -7.24 12.58
N ALA A 275 10.38 -7.09 11.85
CA ALA A 275 9.09 -6.64 12.37
C ALA A 275 7.94 -7.52 11.85
N PRO A 276 6.90 -7.75 12.65
CA PRO A 276 5.75 -8.51 12.22
C PRO A 276 4.92 -7.75 11.18
N PHE A 277 4.33 -8.51 10.26
CA PHE A 277 3.40 -8.02 9.24
C PHE A 277 2.05 -8.69 9.40
N TYR A 278 0.99 -7.90 9.31
CA TYR A 278 -0.40 -8.36 9.37
C TYR A 278 -1.19 -7.74 8.22
N ASP A 279 -1.94 -8.55 7.48
CA ASP A 279 -2.93 -8.12 6.50
C ASP A 279 -4.18 -8.99 6.67
N TRP A 280 -5.17 -8.46 7.36
CA TRP A 280 -6.41 -9.14 7.67
C TRP A 280 -7.56 -8.48 6.95
N SER A 281 -8.40 -9.29 6.34
CA SER A 281 -9.60 -8.79 5.68
C SER A 281 -10.77 -9.73 5.87
N PHE A 282 -11.96 -9.12 6.00
CA PHE A 282 -13.24 -9.77 6.23
C PHE A 282 -14.26 -9.19 5.28
N ARG A 283 -15.16 -10.03 4.80
CA ARG A 283 -16.29 -9.62 3.99
C ARG A 283 -17.50 -10.44 4.36
N TRP A 284 -18.64 -9.79 4.52
CA TRP A 284 -19.93 -10.41 4.72
C TRP A 284 -20.98 -9.74 3.84
N ALA A 285 -21.87 -10.55 3.23
CA ALA A 285 -23.01 -10.05 2.49
C ALA A 285 -24.21 -10.97 2.64
N LYS A 286 -25.40 -10.38 2.72
CA LYS A 286 -26.64 -11.10 2.86
C LYS A 286 -27.76 -10.43 2.07
N VAL A 287 -28.60 -11.26 1.46
CA VAL A 287 -29.80 -10.84 0.71
C VAL A 287 -31.05 -11.19 1.51
N TYR A 288 -31.99 -10.26 1.56
CA TYR A 288 -33.27 -10.40 2.19
C TYR A 288 -34.39 -10.30 1.15
N LYS A 289 -35.26 -11.34 1.09
CA LYS A 289 -36.40 -11.41 0.19
C LYS A 289 -36.10 -11.09 -1.27
N ASN A 290 -34.87 -11.38 -1.73
CA ASN A 290 -34.37 -11.08 -3.08
C ASN A 290 -34.48 -9.61 -3.53
N LYS A 291 -34.73 -8.68 -2.61
CA LYS A 291 -34.91 -7.25 -2.88
C LYS A 291 -33.88 -6.37 -2.18
N LEU A 292 -33.58 -6.66 -0.93
CA LEU A 292 -32.62 -5.90 -0.13
C LEU A 292 -31.34 -6.73 0.06
N ALA A 293 -30.21 -6.17 -0.28
CA ALA A 293 -28.91 -6.77 0.00
C ALA A 293 -28.04 -5.82 0.81
N ILE A 294 -27.31 -6.36 1.76
CA ILE A 294 -26.37 -5.61 2.62
C ILE A 294 -25.00 -6.27 2.47
N LYS A 295 -23.96 -5.47 2.26
CA LYS A 295 -22.57 -5.93 2.34
C LYS A 295 -21.79 -5.10 3.35
N LEU A 296 -20.88 -5.75 4.05
CA LEU A 296 -19.90 -5.15 4.95
C LEU A 296 -18.55 -5.78 4.68
N ALA A 297 -17.53 -4.97 4.59
CA ALA A 297 -16.15 -5.45 4.51
C ALA A 297 -15.25 -4.58 5.38
N ALA A 298 -14.27 -5.20 5.99
CA ALA A 298 -13.25 -4.53 6.79
C ALA A 298 -11.89 -5.13 6.47
N SER A 299 -10.86 -4.30 6.50
CA SER A 299 -9.48 -4.78 6.38
C SER A 299 -8.53 -3.95 7.20
N MET A 300 -7.44 -4.58 7.65
CA MET A 300 -6.38 -3.97 8.41
C MET A 300 -5.03 -4.43 7.86
N ILE A 301 -4.16 -3.47 7.55
CA ILE A 301 -2.76 -3.72 7.24
C ILE A 301 -1.93 -3.06 8.33
N LYS A 302 -1.02 -3.82 8.94
CA LYS A 302 -0.05 -3.32 9.92
C LYS A 302 1.32 -3.89 9.61
N GLY A 303 2.31 -3.04 9.58
CA GLY A 303 3.69 -3.42 9.31
C GLY A 303 4.65 -2.27 9.55
N SER A 304 5.91 -2.49 9.27
CA SER A 304 6.96 -1.47 9.31
C SER A 304 7.50 -1.25 7.92
N ASP A 305 7.42 -0.03 7.42
CA ASP A 305 7.93 0.31 6.09
C ASP A 305 9.48 0.32 6.08
N TRP A 306 10.07 0.37 4.90
CA TRP A 306 11.52 0.46 4.78
C TRP A 306 12.03 1.85 5.16
N GLU A 307 13.24 1.92 5.68
CA GLU A 307 13.98 3.16 5.93
C GLU A 307 14.76 3.55 4.67
N ALA A 308 14.80 4.83 4.35
CA ALA A 308 15.61 5.34 3.26
C ALA A 308 16.92 5.91 3.82
N GLU A 309 18.05 5.42 3.31
CA GLU A 309 19.39 5.69 3.84
C GLU A 309 20.36 6.19 2.75
N ASP A 310 19.84 6.79 1.70
CA ASP A 310 20.70 7.35 0.65
C ASP A 310 21.09 8.78 1.02
N TYR A 311 22.31 8.94 1.49
CA TYR A 311 22.89 10.23 1.86
C TYR A 311 23.85 10.77 0.81
N ARG A 312 23.79 10.27 -0.44
CA ARG A 312 24.58 10.84 -1.53
C ARG A 312 24.11 12.26 -1.83
N ASN A 313 25.08 13.08 -2.24
CA ASN A 313 24.80 14.45 -2.62
C ASN A 313 23.95 14.52 -3.90
N LYS A 314 22.93 15.36 -3.91
CA LYS A 314 22.12 15.66 -5.11
C LYS A 314 22.26 17.14 -5.48
N ALA A 315 22.23 17.43 -6.77
CA ALA A 315 22.08 18.78 -7.28
C ALA A 315 20.90 18.85 -8.22
N GLN A 316 20.22 19.99 -8.22
CA GLN A 316 19.15 20.24 -9.16
C GLN A 316 19.77 20.80 -10.46
N ILE A 317 19.48 20.13 -11.57
CA ILE A 317 19.93 20.51 -12.91
C ILE A 317 18.67 20.81 -13.73
N GLY A 318 18.27 22.08 -13.75
CA GLY A 318 17.01 22.50 -14.34
C GLY A 318 15.82 21.94 -13.54
N ILE A 319 14.98 21.12 -14.20
CA ILE A 319 13.82 20.44 -13.55
C ILE A 319 14.16 19.05 -13.02
N LEU A 320 15.38 18.57 -13.24
CA LEU A 320 15.82 17.24 -12.87
C LEU A 320 16.78 17.31 -11.68
N SER A 321 16.78 16.27 -10.86
CA SER A 321 17.80 16.05 -9.82
C SER A 321 18.78 15.01 -10.30
N ALA A 322 20.08 15.23 -10.04
CA ALA A 322 21.13 14.29 -10.34
C ALA A 322 21.99 14.03 -9.09
N VAL A 323 22.48 12.82 -8.95
CA VAL A 323 23.50 12.48 -7.96
C VAL A 323 24.81 13.09 -8.41
N VAL A 324 25.45 13.89 -7.53
CA VAL A 324 26.73 14.56 -7.80
C VAL A 324 27.77 14.16 -6.75
N PRO A 325 29.06 14.28 -7.08
CA PRO A 325 30.10 13.99 -6.10
C PRO A 325 30.05 14.91 -4.88
N GLY A 326 30.49 14.40 -3.74
CA GLY A 326 30.55 15.15 -2.49
C GLY A 326 29.73 14.54 -1.37
N ASN A 327 30.05 14.95 -0.18
CA ASN A 327 29.35 14.60 1.05
C ASN A 327 29.38 15.79 2.01
N ARG A 328 28.74 15.66 3.18
CA ARG A 328 28.65 16.75 4.16
C ARG A 328 29.98 17.31 4.65
N THR A 329 31.07 16.53 4.59
CA THR A 329 32.38 16.94 5.09
C THR A 329 33.20 17.68 4.04
N ASN A 330 32.99 17.42 2.75
CA ASN A 330 33.79 17.98 1.66
C ASN A 330 33.02 18.89 0.70
N ASN A 331 31.71 19.02 0.87
CA ASN A 331 30.88 19.94 0.09
C ASN A 331 30.03 20.81 1.04
N SER A 332 30.32 22.12 1.06
CA SER A 332 29.55 23.07 1.86
C SER A 332 28.12 23.24 1.39
N ASP A 333 27.85 22.99 0.10
CA ASP A 333 26.53 23.05 -0.54
C ASP A 333 25.90 21.65 -0.64
N TYR A 334 26.15 20.80 0.35
CA TYR A 334 25.64 19.46 0.37
C TYR A 334 24.11 19.45 0.56
N ASN A 335 23.45 18.65 -0.28
CA ASN A 335 22.02 18.36 -0.22
C ASN A 335 21.84 16.84 -0.36
N GLY A 336 21.55 16.14 0.72
CA GLY A 336 21.46 14.68 0.74
C GLY A 336 20.12 14.18 0.19
N ILE A 337 20.10 13.03 -0.47
CA ILE A 337 18.87 12.46 -1.05
C ILE A 337 17.81 12.20 0.03
N ASN A 338 18.23 11.57 1.13
CA ASN A 338 17.32 11.30 2.27
C ASN A 338 17.70 12.16 3.49
N MET A 339 18.07 13.40 3.25
CA MET A 339 18.23 14.46 4.23
C MET A 339 17.16 15.53 3.95
N TYR A 340 16.62 16.15 4.98
CA TYR A 340 15.54 17.13 4.86
C TYR A 340 15.84 18.38 5.67
N GLY A 341 15.58 19.54 5.08
CA GLY A 341 15.92 20.84 5.66
C GLY A 341 17.31 21.33 5.29
N ASP A 342 18.08 20.58 4.50
CA ASP A 342 19.36 20.97 3.92
C ASP A 342 19.24 21.53 2.49
N GLU A 343 18.05 21.55 1.92
CA GLU A 343 17.77 22.08 0.55
C GLU A 343 17.99 23.58 0.45
N THR A 344 17.95 24.28 1.57
CA THR A 344 18.14 25.73 1.62
C THR A 344 19.62 26.03 1.80
N ALA A 345 20.22 26.66 0.82
CA ALA A 345 21.59 27.11 0.85
C ALA A 345 21.68 28.62 0.64
N ALA A 346 22.72 29.21 1.18
CA ALA A 346 23.02 30.63 1.02
C ALA A 346 24.44 30.84 0.51
N ASN A 347 24.62 31.69 -0.49
CA ASN A 347 25.94 32.17 -0.84
C ASN A 347 26.46 33.09 0.28
N MET A 348 27.57 32.72 0.89
CA MET A 348 28.09 33.39 2.08
C MET A 348 28.53 34.82 1.81
N ASN A 349 29.05 35.11 0.59
CA ASN A 349 29.38 36.49 0.22
C ASN A 349 28.12 37.35 0.05
N ALA A 350 27.06 36.80 -0.59
CA ALA A 350 25.79 37.50 -0.73
C ALA A 350 25.13 37.75 0.64
N PHE A 351 25.14 36.75 1.51
CA PHE A 351 24.65 36.88 2.88
C PHE A 351 25.43 37.93 3.68
N ALA A 352 26.75 37.88 3.62
CA ALA A 352 27.60 38.86 4.32
C ALA A 352 27.37 40.30 3.78
N ASN A 353 27.23 40.46 2.46
CA ASN A 353 26.88 41.74 1.87
C ASN A 353 25.51 42.26 2.31
N PHE A 354 24.52 41.37 2.38
CA PHE A 354 23.19 41.70 2.87
C PHE A 354 23.22 42.20 4.33
N VAL A 355 23.88 41.45 5.22
CA VAL A 355 23.98 41.81 6.66
C VAL A 355 24.76 43.10 6.83
N GLN A 356 25.92 43.24 6.16
CA GLN A 356 26.72 44.49 6.19
C GLN A 356 25.89 45.67 5.67
N GLY A 357 25.20 45.50 4.55
CA GLY A 357 24.35 46.56 3.96
C GLY A 357 23.21 46.96 4.85
N SER A 358 22.55 45.99 5.49
CA SER A 358 21.44 46.25 6.42
C SER A 358 21.89 47.04 7.65
N ILE A 359 23.01 46.62 8.27
CA ILE A 359 23.58 47.32 9.45
C ILE A 359 24.05 48.72 9.03
N ARG A 360 24.76 48.86 7.89
CA ARG A 360 25.16 50.15 7.33
C ARG A 360 24.00 51.05 7.11
N GLY A 361 22.93 50.56 6.44
CA GLY A 361 21.69 51.34 6.17
C GLY A 361 20.99 51.79 7.46
N GLY A 362 20.94 50.91 8.47
CA GLY A 362 20.40 51.27 9.78
C GLY A 362 21.20 52.39 10.48
N ILE A 363 22.53 52.30 10.44
CA ILE A 363 23.39 53.33 11.02
C ILE A 363 23.29 54.65 10.27
N LEU A 364 23.31 54.62 8.91
CA LEU A 364 23.10 55.82 8.06
C LEU A 364 21.74 56.48 8.34
N GLY A 365 20.68 55.66 8.45
CA GLY A 365 19.34 56.17 8.80
C GLY A 365 19.28 56.82 10.18
N ALA A 366 19.85 56.18 11.20
CA ALA A 366 19.89 56.71 12.57
C ALA A 366 20.72 58.00 12.69
N THR A 367 21.69 58.20 11.80
CA THR A 367 22.59 59.40 11.84
C THR A 367 22.26 60.44 10.75
N GLY A 368 21.12 60.31 10.07
CA GLY A 368 20.76 61.20 8.98
C GLY A 368 21.75 61.23 7.80
N GLY A 369 22.45 60.12 7.57
CA GLY A 369 23.46 60.00 6.52
C GLY A 369 24.90 60.44 6.96
N ALA A 370 25.05 60.93 8.17
CA ALA A 370 26.33 61.54 8.60
C ALA A 370 27.44 60.51 8.90
N LEU A 371 27.10 59.20 9.15
CA LEU A 371 28.06 58.20 9.58
C LEU A 371 28.05 56.97 8.66
N ASP A 372 29.01 56.90 7.75
CA ASP A 372 29.23 55.67 6.99
C ASP A 372 30.31 54.82 7.63
N VAL A 373 29.91 53.85 8.42
CA VAL A 373 30.79 52.96 9.17
C VAL A 373 31.68 52.11 8.28
N VAL A 374 31.23 51.71 7.05
CA VAL A 374 32.08 50.97 6.13
C VAL A 374 33.27 51.78 5.66
N SER A 375 33.04 53.04 5.35
CA SER A 375 34.10 53.98 4.99
C SER A 375 35.09 54.19 6.13
N LEU A 376 34.61 54.32 7.35
CA LEU A 376 35.44 54.42 8.54
C LEU A 376 36.29 53.15 8.81
N LEU A 377 35.68 51.96 8.61
CA LEU A 377 36.41 50.67 8.73
C LEU A 377 37.49 50.53 7.65
N ASN A 378 37.18 50.96 6.41
CA ASN A 378 38.18 50.98 5.36
C ASN A 378 39.38 51.87 5.69
N ALA A 379 39.12 53.10 6.22
CA ALA A 379 40.18 54.00 6.64
C ALA A 379 41.00 53.44 7.82
N TYR A 380 40.32 52.92 8.82
CA TYR A 380 41.00 52.32 9.97
C TYR A 380 41.84 51.12 9.61
N TYR A 381 41.26 50.08 8.97
CA TYR A 381 42.00 48.88 8.58
C TYR A 381 43.13 49.18 7.57
N GLY A 382 42.91 50.15 6.68
CA GLY A 382 43.94 50.61 5.76
C GLY A 382 45.16 51.17 6.54
N ALA A 383 44.95 51.95 7.58
CA ALA A 383 45.99 52.54 8.43
C ALA A 383 46.78 51.50 9.26
N ILE A 384 46.14 50.41 9.67
CA ILE A 384 46.80 49.35 10.48
C ILE A 384 47.27 48.15 9.64
N GLY A 385 47.34 48.28 8.30
CA GLY A 385 47.95 47.28 7.40
C GLY A 385 46.98 46.13 7.00
N ASN A 386 45.68 46.29 7.08
CA ASN A 386 44.66 45.35 6.64
C ASN A 386 44.87 43.89 7.14
N PRO A 387 44.94 43.68 8.46
CA PRO A 387 45.18 42.35 9.00
C PRO A 387 44.08 41.37 8.52
N ARG A 388 44.48 40.19 8.08
CA ARG A 388 43.52 39.16 7.61
C ARG A 388 42.62 38.65 8.73
N PHE A 389 43.15 38.53 9.94
CA PHE A 389 42.45 38.12 11.15
C PHE A 389 42.68 39.16 12.24
N PRO A 390 41.86 40.21 12.31
CA PRO A 390 41.99 41.24 13.32
C PRO A 390 41.83 40.67 14.75
N THR A 391 42.77 40.99 15.61
CA THR A 391 42.70 40.68 17.06
C THR A 391 41.61 41.52 17.73
N ASP A 392 41.21 41.14 18.95
CA ASP A 392 40.25 41.92 19.72
C ASP A 392 40.81 43.33 20.03
N ALA A 393 42.12 43.44 20.32
CA ALA A 393 42.76 44.73 20.52
C ALA A 393 42.69 45.60 19.23
N GLN A 394 42.89 45.02 18.04
CA GLN A 394 42.73 45.74 16.80
C GLN A 394 41.27 46.13 16.49
N ARG A 395 40.30 45.30 16.86
CA ARG A 395 38.87 45.68 16.77
C ARG A 395 38.52 46.82 17.71
N GLN A 396 39.00 46.75 18.96
CA GLN A 396 38.79 47.81 19.94
C GLN A 396 39.52 49.10 19.56
N GLY A 397 40.67 49.04 18.91
CA GLY A 397 41.40 50.22 18.40
C GLY A 397 40.58 51.06 17.41
N PHE A 398 39.62 50.52 16.73
CA PHE A 398 38.65 51.28 15.90
C PHE A 398 37.96 52.38 16.66
N TYR A 399 37.50 52.09 17.89
CA TYR A 399 36.74 53.03 18.71
C TYR A 399 37.59 54.12 19.38
N SER A 400 38.87 54.03 19.27
CA SER A 400 39.85 55.03 19.81
C SER A 400 40.84 55.52 18.74
N PHE A 401 40.48 55.30 17.44
CA PHE A 401 41.41 55.64 16.36
C PHE A 401 41.64 57.16 16.27
N PRO A 402 42.90 57.63 16.45
CA PRO A 402 43.17 59.04 16.69
C PRO A 402 42.95 59.92 15.50
N PHE A 403 42.82 59.35 14.32
CA PHE A 403 42.51 60.12 13.05
C PHE A 403 41.00 60.30 12.83
N PHE A 404 40.11 59.78 13.67
CA PHE A 404 38.72 60.07 13.57
C PHE A 404 38.36 61.37 14.33
N PRO A 405 37.53 62.26 13.75
CA PRO A 405 37.05 63.45 14.46
C PRO A 405 36.31 63.09 15.75
N ALA A 406 36.39 63.96 16.74
CA ALA A 406 35.74 63.73 18.03
C ALA A 406 34.20 63.45 17.95
N PRO A 407 33.43 64.14 17.08
CA PRO A 407 32.04 63.78 16.89
C PRO A 407 31.81 62.36 16.36
N VAL A 408 32.67 61.86 15.46
CA VAL A 408 32.64 60.52 14.95
C VAL A 408 32.95 59.50 16.03
N LEU A 409 34.02 59.75 16.86
CA LEU A 409 34.36 58.91 18.00
C LEU A 409 33.22 58.84 19.01
N GLY A 410 32.55 59.96 19.30
CA GLY A 410 31.36 59.99 20.15
C GLY A 410 30.21 59.16 19.62
N ALA A 411 29.95 59.23 18.32
CA ALA A 411 28.87 58.51 17.68
C ALA A 411 29.11 57.01 17.64
N ILE A 412 30.30 56.53 17.21
CA ILE A 412 30.61 55.07 17.12
C ILE A 412 30.73 54.42 18.48
N ASN A 413 31.01 55.18 19.54
CA ASN A 413 31.05 54.72 20.94
C ASN A 413 29.67 54.82 21.63
N SER A 414 28.64 55.34 20.98
CA SER A 414 27.33 55.44 21.62
C SER A 414 26.76 54.04 21.93
N PRO A 415 25.98 53.91 23.03
CA PRO A 415 25.35 52.66 23.41
C PRO A 415 24.43 52.08 22.35
N GLN A 416 23.93 52.92 21.46
CA GLN A 416 23.01 52.53 20.35
C GLN A 416 23.77 51.96 19.15
N LEU A 417 24.91 52.55 18.75
CA LEU A 417 25.58 52.18 17.51
C LEU A 417 26.68 51.15 17.70
N ARG A 418 27.39 51.20 18.84
CA ARG A 418 28.52 50.31 19.11
C ARG A 418 28.15 48.81 18.96
N PRO A 419 27.06 48.30 19.54
CA PRO A 419 26.68 46.90 19.35
C PRO A 419 26.40 46.51 17.91
N LEU A 420 25.85 47.41 17.11
CA LEU A 420 25.62 47.21 15.68
C LEU A 420 26.91 47.15 14.89
N ILE A 421 27.86 47.98 15.22
CA ILE A 421 29.20 48.02 14.63
C ILE A 421 29.98 46.78 14.97
N ASP A 422 29.89 46.32 16.21
CA ASP A 422 30.54 45.08 16.68
C ASP A 422 29.99 43.86 15.90
N GLN A 423 28.70 43.81 15.65
CA GLN A 423 28.08 42.78 14.83
C GLN A 423 28.52 42.84 13.35
N MET A 424 28.91 44.01 12.82
CA MET A 424 29.33 44.17 11.45
C MET A 424 30.76 43.69 11.18
N PHE A 425 31.64 43.71 12.14
CA PHE A 425 33.07 43.35 11.99
C PHE A 425 33.31 42.00 11.31
N PRO A 426 32.68 40.90 11.72
CA PRO A 426 32.90 39.61 11.07
C PRO A 426 32.57 39.61 9.59
N PHE A 427 31.44 40.25 9.23
CA PHE A 427 30.99 40.30 7.84
C PHE A 427 31.87 41.24 6.99
N TYR A 428 32.25 42.39 7.55
CA TYR A 428 33.16 43.30 6.88
C TYR A 428 34.51 42.62 6.60
N ASN A 429 35.14 42.00 7.60
CA ASN A 429 36.41 41.33 7.46
C ASN A 429 36.31 40.09 6.55
N GLY A 430 35.22 39.35 6.63
CA GLY A 430 34.99 38.19 5.80
C GLY A 430 34.89 38.54 4.32
N LEU A 431 34.21 39.63 3.97
CA LEU A 431 34.13 40.14 2.60
C LEU A 431 35.44 40.70 2.11
N LYS A 432 36.04 41.58 2.90
CA LYS A 432 37.32 42.24 2.54
C LYS A 432 38.46 41.26 2.24
N ASN A 433 38.52 40.20 3.04
CA ASN A 433 39.59 39.19 2.93
C ASN A 433 39.15 37.93 2.16
N ASN A 434 37.96 37.96 1.57
CA ASN A 434 37.38 36.84 0.81
C ASN A 434 37.41 35.50 1.62
N TYR A 435 37.09 35.55 2.91
CA TYR A 435 37.05 34.34 3.76
C TYR A 435 36.02 33.34 3.27
N PHE A 436 34.92 33.83 2.76
CA PHE A 436 33.82 33.00 2.32
C PHE A 436 34.05 32.42 0.93
N GLY A 437 35.04 32.91 0.18
CA GLY A 437 35.48 32.38 -1.15
C GLY A 437 34.35 32.22 -2.15
N GLY A 438 33.23 32.91 -1.98
CA GLY A 438 32.03 32.70 -2.80
C GLY A 438 31.30 31.38 -2.49
N ALA A 439 31.64 30.69 -1.40
CA ALA A 439 31.05 29.41 -1.03
C ALA A 439 29.54 29.53 -0.79
N THR A 440 28.81 28.59 -1.33
CA THR A 440 27.44 28.31 -0.95
C THR A 440 27.45 27.32 0.20
N VAL A 441 26.65 27.57 1.23
CA VAL A 441 26.56 26.72 2.42
C VAL A 441 25.11 26.35 2.65
N SER A 442 24.81 25.08 2.64
CA SER A 442 23.50 24.54 2.96
C SER A 442 23.31 24.35 4.47
N ARG A 443 22.08 24.27 4.92
CA ARG A 443 21.74 23.91 6.29
C ARG A 443 22.18 22.47 6.60
N THR A 444 22.30 22.12 7.87
CA THR A 444 22.72 20.76 8.28
C THR A 444 21.67 19.72 7.95
N GLY A 445 20.39 20.07 8.03
CA GLY A 445 19.27 19.14 7.79
C GLY A 445 19.17 18.04 8.85
N TYR A 446 18.24 17.14 8.63
CA TYR A 446 17.95 15.99 9.48
C TYR A 446 17.88 14.73 8.60
N ALA A 447 18.43 13.64 9.06
CA ALA A 447 18.24 12.34 8.42
C ALA A 447 16.78 11.92 8.50
N GLU A 448 16.29 11.21 7.49
CA GLU A 448 14.89 10.77 7.41
C GLU A 448 14.43 10.01 8.66
N GLN A 449 15.28 9.16 9.22
CA GLN A 449 15.02 8.39 10.44
C GLN A 449 14.64 9.27 11.66
N GLN A 450 15.04 10.53 11.68
CA GLN A 450 14.73 11.47 12.75
C GLN A 450 13.36 12.14 12.60
N LEU A 451 12.78 12.09 11.41
CA LEU A 451 11.57 12.83 11.05
C LEU A 451 10.36 11.93 10.79
N VAL A 452 10.58 10.70 10.32
CA VAL A 452 9.53 9.83 9.79
C VAL A 452 9.22 8.69 10.75
N ASP A 453 7.91 8.44 10.97
CA ASP A 453 7.44 7.22 11.61
C ASP A 453 7.15 6.17 10.52
N TYR A 454 7.96 5.13 10.47
CA TYR A 454 7.85 4.05 9.51
C TYR A 454 6.80 3.00 9.85
N ASN A 455 6.14 3.12 11.01
CA ASN A 455 5.08 2.19 11.38
C ASN A 455 3.83 2.48 10.57
N THR A 456 3.46 1.51 9.76
CA THR A 456 2.26 1.58 8.93
C THR A 456 1.10 0.89 9.63
N LEU A 457 0.00 1.59 9.76
CA LEU A 457 -1.29 1.05 10.14
C LEU A 457 -2.35 1.63 9.21
N ASN A 458 -3.04 0.78 8.48
CA ASN A 458 -4.17 1.18 7.66
C ASN A 458 -5.38 0.31 7.97
N VAL A 459 -6.48 0.94 8.33
CA VAL A 459 -7.78 0.29 8.58
C VAL A 459 -8.77 0.82 7.57
N ARG A 460 -9.47 -0.09 6.88
CA ARG A 460 -10.51 0.24 5.90
C ARG A 460 -11.81 -0.42 6.29
N PHE A 461 -12.89 0.31 6.11
CA PHE A 461 -14.25 -0.17 6.29
C PHE A 461 -15.08 0.17 5.06
N ASN A 462 -15.80 -0.81 4.55
CA ASN A 462 -16.68 -0.66 3.39
C ASN A 462 -18.07 -1.18 3.76
N GLY A 463 -19.08 -0.40 3.45
CA GLY A 463 -20.47 -0.79 3.64
C GLY A 463 -21.28 -0.51 2.37
N GLY A 464 -22.23 -1.39 2.05
CA GLY A 464 -23.12 -1.20 0.93
C GLY A 464 -24.53 -1.70 1.23
N ILE A 465 -25.51 -0.91 0.84
CA ILE A 465 -26.93 -1.28 0.88
C ILE A 465 -27.45 -1.21 -0.55
N HIS A 466 -28.05 -2.28 -1.03
CA HIS A 466 -28.56 -2.40 -2.38
C HIS A 466 -30.03 -2.79 -2.33
N TYR A 467 -30.88 -2.09 -3.08
CA TYR A 467 -32.29 -2.38 -3.14
C TYR A 467 -32.76 -2.54 -4.59
N LYS A 468 -33.27 -3.71 -4.92
CA LYS A 468 -33.86 -4.01 -6.21
C LYS A 468 -35.36 -3.68 -6.20
N PHE A 469 -35.76 -2.68 -6.98
CA PHE A 469 -37.15 -2.41 -7.27
C PHE A 469 -37.73 -3.48 -8.21
N ASN A 470 -36.95 -3.81 -9.25
CA ASN A 470 -37.24 -4.86 -10.24
C ASN A 470 -35.93 -5.29 -10.90
N ASP A 471 -35.99 -6.18 -11.88
CA ASP A 471 -34.79 -6.69 -12.56
C ASP A 471 -34.02 -5.65 -13.40
N LYS A 472 -34.64 -4.50 -13.67
CA LYS A 472 -34.03 -3.40 -14.46
C LYS A 472 -33.60 -2.22 -13.61
N LEU A 473 -34.05 -2.13 -12.36
CA LEU A 473 -33.78 -0.98 -11.49
C LEU A 473 -33.29 -1.43 -10.12
N GLU A 474 -32.03 -1.09 -9.83
CA GLU A 474 -31.37 -1.27 -8.54
C GLU A 474 -30.88 0.09 -8.02
N LEU A 475 -31.17 0.39 -6.76
CA LEU A 475 -30.57 1.50 -6.02
C LEU A 475 -29.45 0.97 -5.14
N SER A 476 -28.30 1.59 -5.15
CA SER A 476 -27.19 1.23 -4.26
C SER A 476 -26.65 2.44 -3.52
N LEU A 477 -26.35 2.26 -2.24
CA LEU A 477 -25.61 3.19 -1.40
C LEU A 477 -24.34 2.49 -0.94
N ASN A 478 -23.20 2.98 -1.39
CA ASN A 478 -21.89 2.45 -1.03
C ASN A 478 -21.09 3.49 -0.27
N SER A 479 -20.38 3.05 0.77
CA SER A 479 -19.51 3.88 1.60
C SER A 479 -18.16 3.19 1.79
N TYR A 480 -17.07 3.92 1.58
CA TYR A 480 -15.69 3.49 1.75
C TYR A 480 -15.00 4.46 2.68
N ILE A 481 -14.44 3.97 3.76
CA ILE A 481 -13.71 4.76 4.75
C ILE A 481 -12.36 4.11 4.96
N GLY A 482 -11.32 4.91 4.92
CA GLY A 482 -9.96 4.50 5.23
C GLY A 482 -9.33 5.44 6.24
N ALA A 483 -8.61 4.89 7.20
CA ALA A 483 -7.85 5.66 8.18
C ALA A 483 -6.52 4.97 8.46
N GLY A 484 -5.47 5.77 8.68
CA GLY A 484 -4.18 5.19 9.00
C GLY A 484 -3.02 6.15 9.01
N THR A 485 -1.86 5.55 9.24
CA THR A 485 -0.54 6.20 9.19
C THR A 485 0.32 5.41 8.22
N THR A 486 1.00 6.09 7.32
CA THR A 486 1.92 5.49 6.35
C THR A 486 2.92 6.52 5.86
N VAL A 487 3.94 6.06 5.17
CA VAL A 487 4.85 6.92 4.42
C VAL A 487 4.48 6.90 2.93
N TYR A 488 4.84 7.92 2.22
CA TYR A 488 4.71 8.02 0.78
C TYR A 488 6.01 8.54 0.19
N THR A 489 6.62 7.78 -0.69
CA THR A 489 7.88 8.14 -1.35
C THR A 489 7.60 8.61 -2.76
N GLY A 490 7.82 9.90 -3.00
CA GLY A 490 7.82 10.54 -4.31
C GLY A 490 9.22 11.03 -4.67
N ALA A 491 9.32 12.27 -5.11
CA ALA A 491 10.61 12.99 -5.21
C ALA A 491 11.20 13.22 -3.81
N ASP A 492 10.32 13.50 -2.87
CA ASP A 492 10.60 13.55 -1.43
C ASP A 492 9.78 12.49 -0.71
N ARG A 493 10.06 12.29 0.58
CA ARG A 493 9.29 11.38 1.40
C ARG A 493 8.34 12.13 2.32
N TYR A 494 7.07 11.75 2.29
CA TYR A 494 6.02 12.35 3.10
C TYR A 494 5.58 11.38 4.18
N SER A 495 5.43 11.84 5.40
CA SER A 495 4.81 11.09 6.50
C SER A 495 3.34 11.49 6.58
N LEU A 496 2.46 10.55 6.25
CA LEU A 496 1.01 10.73 6.36
C LEU A 496 0.55 10.14 7.69
N LYS A 497 0.34 11.00 8.66
CA LYS A 497 -0.02 10.61 10.02
C LYS A 497 -1.50 10.85 10.28
N ASN A 498 -2.20 9.81 10.75
CA ASN A 498 -3.65 9.85 11.05
C ASN A 498 -4.50 10.35 9.87
N LEU A 499 -4.11 9.98 8.64
CA LEU A 499 -4.92 10.28 7.46
C LEU A 499 -6.27 9.58 7.59
N THR A 500 -7.35 10.31 7.37
CA THR A 500 -8.71 9.76 7.29
C THR A 500 -9.37 10.28 6.02
N MET A 501 -9.94 9.37 5.25
CA MET A 501 -10.65 9.71 4.01
C MET A 501 -11.89 8.82 3.88
N GLY A 502 -12.98 9.41 3.37
CA GLY A 502 -14.22 8.70 3.10
C GLY A 502 -14.80 9.07 1.76
N GLN A 503 -15.50 8.12 1.14
CA GLN A 503 -16.22 8.28 -0.13
C GLN A 503 -17.59 7.63 -0.01
N HIS A 504 -18.62 8.26 -0.57
CA HIS A 504 -20.00 7.79 -0.50
C HIS A 504 -20.67 7.96 -1.87
N LYS A 505 -21.45 7.00 -2.27
CA LYS A 505 -22.23 7.01 -3.53
C LYS A 505 -23.61 6.42 -3.31
#